data_99d4b2b61866200167a2e2313cbb4c91
#
_entry.id   99d4b2b61866200167a2e2313cbb4c91
#
_cell.length_a   1.000
_cell.length_b   1.000
_cell.length_c   1.000
_cell.angle_alpha   90.00
_cell.angle_beta   90.00
_cell.angle_gamma   90.00
#
_symmetry.space_group_name_H-M   'P 1'
#
loop_
_entity.id
_entity.type
_entity.pdbx_description
1 polymer ?
#
loop_
_entity_poly.entity_id
_entity_poly.type
_entity_poly.pdbx_seq_one_letter_code
_entity_poly.pdbx_strand_id
1 'polypeptide(L)'
;MRGKPENNSRVEYSFYLDGDPDDPDTPVRLVPRQRNAPLDRMVAEYMILANNLWGGLLNQHGVPGIYRSQQAGRVRMSTQALPHEAIGVPQYAWSTSPLRRYVALVNQWQLIAAVEHGVSARLVAPFKPRDADLFAIIGAFDAQYAAWAEFQSAMERYWCLRWLKQHNITRTVAHVLREDLVRFANCPLVTRIGGDARAGARDGGGGGDPGDG
;
A
#
# COMPACT_ATOMS: atom_id res chain seq x y z
N MET A 1 -10.13 20.79 -4.79
CA MET A 1 -10.43 19.57 -5.56
C MET A 1 -9.27 18.61 -5.39
N ARG A 2 -9.55 17.34 -5.09
CA ARG A 2 -8.56 16.29 -5.01
C ARG A 2 -7.94 16.05 -6.39
N GLY A 3 -6.59 15.89 -6.47
CA GLY A 3 -5.92 15.47 -7.70
C GLY A 3 -6.44 14.12 -8.18
N LYS A 4 -6.29 13.81 -9.49
CA LYS A 4 -6.68 12.50 -10.02
C LYS A 4 -5.84 11.41 -9.33
N PRO A 5 -6.46 10.42 -8.65
CA PRO A 5 -5.73 9.29 -8.12
C PRO A 5 -5.13 8.47 -9.25
N GLU A 6 -3.93 7.94 -9.05
CA GLU A 6 -3.37 6.95 -9.96
C GLU A 6 -4.33 5.76 -10.07
N ASN A 7 -4.72 5.44 -11.28
CA ASN A 7 -5.61 4.32 -11.58
C ASN A 7 -4.79 3.02 -11.51
N ASN A 8 -4.56 2.54 -10.29
CA ASN A 8 -3.80 1.32 -10.06
C ASN A 8 -4.74 0.11 -10.27
N SER A 9 -4.86 -0.35 -11.50
CA SER A 9 -5.61 -1.57 -11.87
C SER A 9 -4.87 -2.86 -11.47
N ARG A 10 -4.18 -2.84 -10.33
CA ARG A 10 -3.41 -3.98 -9.86
C ARG A 10 -4.35 -5.10 -9.45
N VAL A 11 -4.28 -6.25 -10.13
CA VAL A 11 -4.92 -7.48 -9.68
C VAL A 11 -4.21 -7.95 -8.41
N GLU A 12 -4.98 -8.18 -7.36
CA GLU A 12 -4.51 -8.86 -6.15
C GLU A 12 -4.86 -10.33 -6.23
N TYR A 13 -4.10 -11.12 -5.49
CA TYR A 13 -4.33 -12.57 -5.42
C TYR A 13 -4.49 -13.00 -3.97
N SER A 14 -5.41 -13.94 -3.75
CA SER A 14 -5.55 -14.64 -2.49
C SER A 14 -5.03 -16.07 -2.65
N PHE A 15 -4.24 -16.51 -1.67
CA PHE A 15 -3.73 -17.86 -1.60
C PHE A 15 -4.58 -18.67 -0.65
N TYR A 16 -4.96 -19.86 -1.06
CA TYR A 16 -5.69 -20.83 -0.25
C TYR A 16 -4.95 -22.14 -0.27
N LEU A 17 -4.95 -22.83 0.87
CA LEU A 17 -4.44 -24.20 0.99
C LEU A 17 -5.66 -25.12 1.10
N ASP A 18 -5.75 -26.08 0.20
CA ASP A 18 -6.87 -27.04 0.17
C ASP A 18 -6.42 -28.34 0.90
N GLY A 19 -6.07 -28.23 2.21
CA GLY A 19 -5.62 -29.33 3.05
C GLY A 19 -4.76 -28.89 4.23
N ASP A 20 -3.92 -29.78 4.75
CA ASP A 20 -3.02 -29.55 5.86
C ASP A 20 -1.90 -28.57 5.43
N PRO A 21 -1.72 -27.43 6.12
CA PRO A 21 -0.65 -26.48 5.81
C PRO A 21 0.75 -27.04 5.99
N ASP A 22 0.93 -28.04 6.86
CA ASP A 22 2.21 -28.66 7.15
C ASP A 22 2.59 -29.75 6.12
N ASP A 23 1.62 -30.23 5.34
CA ASP A 23 1.88 -31.17 4.26
C ASP A 23 2.44 -30.45 3.01
N PRO A 24 3.67 -30.79 2.56
CA PRO A 24 4.29 -30.19 1.38
C PRO A 24 3.52 -30.43 0.09
N ASP A 25 2.68 -31.45 0.04
CA ASP A 25 1.89 -31.81 -1.16
C ASP A 25 0.50 -31.17 -1.16
N THR A 26 0.08 -30.50 -0.08
CA THR A 26 -1.19 -29.78 -0.04
C THR A 26 -1.30 -28.79 -1.20
N PRO A 27 -2.39 -28.88 -2.00
CA PRO A 27 -2.58 -28.01 -3.15
C PRO A 27 -2.70 -26.54 -2.77
N VAL A 28 -1.97 -25.70 -3.50
CA VAL A 28 -2.08 -24.24 -3.40
C VAL A 28 -3.01 -23.75 -4.50
N ARG A 29 -4.08 -23.06 -4.10
CA ARG A 29 -5.01 -22.42 -5.02
C ARG A 29 -4.80 -20.91 -5.00
N LEU A 30 -4.57 -20.35 -6.18
CA LEU A 30 -4.37 -18.92 -6.41
C LEU A 30 -5.61 -18.33 -7.05
N VAL A 31 -6.25 -17.39 -6.35
CA VAL A 31 -7.49 -16.77 -6.82
C VAL A 31 -7.28 -15.28 -7.06
N PRO A 32 -7.45 -14.78 -8.29
CA PRO A 32 -7.38 -13.35 -8.56
C PRO A 32 -8.56 -12.64 -7.89
N ARG A 33 -8.25 -11.56 -7.17
CA ARG A 33 -9.22 -10.69 -6.54
C ARG A 33 -9.29 -9.37 -7.29
N GLN A 34 -10.44 -9.04 -7.81
CA GLN A 34 -10.67 -7.70 -8.34
C GLN A 34 -10.75 -6.70 -7.18
N ARG A 35 -9.78 -5.80 -7.13
CA ARG A 35 -9.92 -4.57 -6.37
C ARG A 35 -10.81 -3.60 -7.16
N ASN A 36 -11.43 -2.67 -6.46
CA ASN A 36 -12.25 -1.60 -7.00
C ASN A 36 -13.72 -1.98 -7.25
N ALA A 37 -14.29 -2.92 -6.50
CA ALA A 37 -15.75 -2.97 -6.39
C ALA A 37 -16.27 -1.57 -5.98
N PRO A 38 -17.42 -1.12 -6.45
CA PRO A 38 -17.95 0.22 -6.17
C PRO A 38 -17.95 0.57 -4.67
N LEU A 39 -18.30 -0.38 -3.81
CA LEU A 39 -18.29 -0.21 -2.35
C LEU A 39 -16.88 -0.05 -1.78
N ASP A 40 -15.90 -0.82 -2.27
CA ASP A 40 -14.51 -0.69 -1.83
C ASP A 40 -13.95 0.72 -2.14
N ARG A 41 -14.31 1.24 -3.31
CA ARG A 41 -13.92 2.59 -3.72
C ARG A 41 -14.59 3.65 -2.85
N MET A 42 -15.88 3.49 -2.56
CA MET A 42 -16.61 4.42 -1.71
C MET A 42 -16.02 4.45 -0.30
N VAL A 43 -15.75 3.30 0.31
CA VAL A 43 -15.11 3.21 1.62
C VAL A 43 -13.72 3.85 1.60
N ALA A 44 -12.92 3.58 0.58
CA ALA A 44 -11.59 4.18 0.43
C ALA A 44 -11.65 5.71 0.35
N GLU A 45 -12.61 6.27 -0.42
CA GLU A 45 -12.81 7.72 -0.51
C GLU A 45 -13.20 8.35 0.83
N TYR A 46 -14.12 7.72 1.58
CA TYR A 46 -14.48 8.20 2.91
C TYR A 46 -13.31 8.14 3.89
N MET A 47 -12.49 7.08 3.84
CA MET A 47 -11.28 6.99 4.66
C MET A 47 -10.26 8.09 4.30
N ILE A 48 -10.10 8.39 3.01
CA ILE A 48 -9.20 9.47 2.57
C ILE A 48 -9.75 10.82 3.04
N LEU A 49 -11.03 11.06 2.86
CA LEU A 49 -11.68 12.30 3.31
C LEU A 49 -11.52 12.48 4.82
N ALA A 50 -11.86 11.48 5.61
CA ALA A 50 -11.74 11.53 7.07
C ALA A 50 -10.30 11.82 7.51
N ASN A 51 -9.33 11.08 6.99
CA ASN A 51 -7.92 11.27 7.37
C ASN A 51 -7.36 12.63 6.92
N ASN A 52 -7.85 13.18 5.81
CA ASN A 52 -7.49 14.53 5.37
C ASN A 52 -8.09 15.61 6.30
N LEU A 53 -9.38 15.51 6.61
CA LEU A 53 -10.08 16.48 7.48
C LEU A 53 -9.52 16.42 8.90
N TRP A 54 -9.33 15.25 9.47
CA TRP A 54 -8.77 15.08 10.80
C TRP A 54 -7.31 15.56 10.87
N GLY A 55 -6.53 15.32 9.82
CA GLY A 55 -5.21 15.87 9.71
C GLY A 55 -5.19 17.40 9.68
N GLY A 56 -6.14 17.99 8.96
CA GLY A 56 -6.35 19.44 8.95
C GLY A 56 -6.74 20.00 10.32
N LEU A 57 -7.64 19.32 11.03
CA LEU A 57 -8.06 19.69 12.39
C LEU A 57 -6.89 19.69 13.36
N LEU A 58 -6.09 18.64 13.40
CA LEU A 58 -4.91 18.56 14.26
C LEU A 58 -3.92 19.69 13.93
N ASN A 59 -3.64 19.93 12.66
CA ASN A 59 -2.74 20.98 12.22
C ASN A 59 -3.24 22.39 12.59
N GLN A 60 -4.54 22.64 12.42
CA GLN A 60 -5.17 23.91 12.76
C GLN A 60 -5.07 24.22 14.26
N HIS A 61 -5.22 23.24 15.12
CA HIS A 61 -5.12 23.41 16.59
C HIS A 61 -3.67 23.29 17.11
N GLY A 62 -2.68 23.10 16.24
CA GLY A 62 -1.28 22.93 16.61
C GLY A 62 -1.02 21.68 17.47
N VAL A 63 -1.93 20.69 17.39
CA VAL A 63 -1.80 19.38 18.03
C VAL A 63 -1.01 18.46 17.11
N PRO A 64 0.11 17.88 17.57
CA PRO A 64 0.88 16.99 16.72
C PRO A 64 0.10 15.72 16.40
N GLY A 65 0.12 15.32 15.13
CA GLY A 65 -0.42 14.05 14.65
C GLY A 65 0.63 13.25 13.93
N ILE A 66 0.33 11.99 13.64
CA ILE A 66 1.18 11.14 12.81
C ILE A 66 0.60 11.13 11.40
N TYR A 67 1.33 11.74 10.47
CA TYR A 67 0.95 11.88 9.08
C TYR A 67 1.73 10.90 8.20
N ARG A 68 1.08 10.44 7.16
CA ARG A 68 1.69 9.70 6.08
C ARG A 68 1.71 10.60 4.85
N SER A 69 2.89 11.00 4.42
CA SER A 69 3.11 11.80 3.23
C SER A 69 3.74 10.97 2.11
N GLN A 70 3.56 11.41 0.89
CA GLN A 70 4.24 10.82 -0.26
C GLN A 70 4.66 11.92 -1.23
N GLN A 71 5.96 11.96 -1.51
CA GLN A 71 6.56 12.87 -2.47
C GLN A 71 7.55 12.08 -3.35
N ALA A 72 7.52 12.33 -4.66
CA ALA A 72 8.38 11.62 -5.63
C ALA A 72 8.36 10.08 -5.45
N GLY A 73 7.19 9.51 -5.21
CA GLY A 73 6.99 8.07 -5.02
C GLY A 73 7.44 7.51 -3.66
N ARG A 74 8.07 8.32 -2.79
CA ARG A 74 8.54 7.88 -1.47
C ARG A 74 7.49 8.18 -0.40
N VAL A 75 7.10 7.15 0.32
CA VAL A 75 6.20 7.27 1.48
C VAL A 75 7.04 7.50 2.73
N ARG A 76 6.59 8.44 3.57
CA ARG A 76 7.22 8.77 4.84
C ARG A 76 6.17 9.02 5.91
N MET A 77 6.46 8.59 7.14
CA MET A 77 5.71 9.00 8.31
C MET A 77 6.44 10.09 9.09
N SER A 78 5.70 11.08 9.56
CA SER A 78 6.24 12.22 10.30
C SER A 78 5.14 12.91 11.11
N THR A 79 5.55 13.86 11.95
CA THR A 79 4.62 14.73 12.68
C THR A 79 4.22 15.98 11.89
N GLN A 80 4.61 16.09 10.62
CA GLN A 80 4.32 17.22 9.76
C GLN A 80 3.18 16.90 8.79
N ALA A 81 2.24 17.82 8.67
CA ALA A 81 1.14 17.76 7.71
C ALA A 81 1.65 18.07 6.29
N LEU A 82 2.19 17.07 5.62
CA LEU A 82 2.72 17.16 4.26
C LEU A 82 1.79 16.47 3.25
N PRO A 83 1.85 16.86 1.94
CA PRO A 83 1.02 16.26 0.91
C PRO A 83 1.27 14.77 0.70
N HIS A 84 0.21 14.06 0.27
CA HIS A 84 0.29 12.70 -0.21
C HIS A 84 -0.12 12.68 -1.70
N GLU A 85 0.86 12.71 -2.59
CA GLU A 85 0.68 12.89 -4.04
C GLU A 85 -0.21 11.80 -4.66
N ALA A 86 0.04 10.52 -4.38
CA ALA A 86 -0.70 9.42 -5.01
C ALA A 86 -2.21 9.41 -4.69
N ILE A 87 -2.64 9.99 -3.58
CA ILE A 87 -4.06 10.13 -3.25
C ILE A 87 -4.58 11.56 -3.38
N GLY A 88 -3.71 12.50 -3.78
CA GLY A 88 -4.08 13.87 -4.14
C GLY A 88 -4.67 14.69 -3.01
N VAL A 89 -4.12 14.59 -1.79
CA VAL A 89 -4.55 15.35 -0.61
C VAL A 89 -3.40 16.17 -0.02
N PRO A 90 -3.69 17.35 0.55
CA PRO A 90 -2.67 18.24 1.13
C PRO A 90 -2.06 17.70 2.41
N GLN A 91 -2.75 16.85 3.14
CA GLN A 91 -2.27 16.12 4.30
C GLN A 91 -3.05 14.81 4.47
N TYR A 92 -2.44 13.86 5.15
CA TYR A 92 -3.08 12.59 5.45
C TYR A 92 -2.66 12.10 6.83
N ALA A 93 -3.46 12.41 7.86
CA ALA A 93 -3.26 11.85 9.20
C ALA A 93 -3.75 10.40 9.21
N TRP A 94 -2.86 9.48 9.54
CA TRP A 94 -3.22 8.07 9.49
C TRP A 94 -4.01 7.64 10.73
N SER A 95 -5.29 8.06 10.81
CA SER A 95 -6.14 7.96 12.00
C SER A 95 -7.22 6.88 11.92
N THR A 96 -7.35 6.21 10.77
CA THR A 96 -8.33 5.13 10.58
C THR A 96 -7.77 3.77 10.94
N SER A 97 -8.64 2.84 11.36
CA SER A 97 -8.31 1.46 11.76
C SER A 97 -7.40 1.36 13.00
N PRO A 98 -7.77 1.98 14.14
CA PRO A 98 -6.93 1.99 15.35
C PRO A 98 -6.72 0.60 15.98
N LEU A 99 -7.62 -0.35 15.74
CA LEU A 99 -7.48 -1.73 16.27
C LEU A 99 -6.27 -2.49 15.71
N ARG A 100 -5.79 -2.11 14.54
CA ARG A 100 -4.65 -2.78 13.88
C ARG A 100 -3.48 -1.86 13.55
N ARG A 101 -3.58 -0.57 13.93
CA ARG A 101 -2.55 0.44 13.69
C ARG A 101 -2.40 1.30 14.93
N TYR A 102 -1.35 1.05 15.69
CA TYR A 102 -1.09 1.81 16.91
C TYR A 102 -0.97 3.31 16.65
N VAL A 103 -0.32 3.72 15.58
CA VAL A 103 -0.24 5.14 15.17
C VAL A 103 -1.61 5.77 14.94
N ALA A 104 -2.58 4.99 14.48
CA ALA A 104 -3.95 5.49 14.33
C ALA A 104 -4.64 5.69 15.68
N LEU A 105 -4.39 4.81 16.66
CA LEU A 105 -4.87 4.98 18.02
C LEU A 105 -4.29 6.25 18.67
N VAL A 106 -3.00 6.49 18.51
CA VAL A 106 -2.32 7.71 18.97
C VAL A 106 -2.99 8.95 18.36
N ASN A 107 -3.24 8.94 17.06
CA ASN A 107 -3.95 10.03 16.40
C ASN A 107 -5.39 10.21 16.93
N GLN A 108 -6.08 9.14 17.28
CA GLN A 108 -7.42 9.24 17.88
C GLN A 108 -7.38 9.97 19.22
N TRP A 109 -6.40 9.70 20.08
CA TRP A 109 -6.24 10.41 21.34
C TRP A 109 -5.99 11.92 21.14
N GLN A 110 -5.16 12.25 20.15
CA GLN A 110 -4.88 13.64 19.79
C GLN A 110 -6.13 14.34 19.22
N LEU A 111 -6.93 13.63 18.42
CA LEU A 111 -8.18 14.12 17.86
C LEU A 111 -9.23 14.38 18.95
N ILE A 112 -9.37 13.48 19.92
CA ILE A 112 -10.26 13.68 21.08
C ILE A 112 -9.91 14.97 21.79
N ALA A 113 -8.62 15.17 22.10
CA ALA A 113 -8.16 16.40 22.73
C ALA A 113 -8.47 17.65 21.87
N ALA A 114 -8.28 17.56 20.56
CA ALA A 114 -8.56 18.67 19.63
C ALA A 114 -10.06 19.02 19.60
N VAL A 115 -10.94 18.03 19.62
CA VAL A 115 -12.41 18.23 19.59
C VAL A 115 -12.92 18.77 20.92
N GLU A 116 -12.45 18.21 22.05
CA GLU A 116 -12.95 18.57 23.38
C GLU A 116 -12.43 19.93 23.87
N HIS A 117 -11.20 20.30 23.51
CA HIS A 117 -10.53 21.46 24.08
C HIS A 117 -10.23 22.59 23.07
N GLY A 118 -10.47 22.37 21.79
CA GLY A 118 -10.33 23.39 20.74
C GLY A 118 -8.99 24.12 20.79
N VAL A 119 -9.01 25.43 21.01
CA VAL A 119 -7.79 26.28 21.06
C VAL A 119 -6.83 25.88 22.17
N SER A 120 -7.31 25.26 23.25
CA SER A 120 -6.50 24.80 24.39
C SER A 120 -5.95 23.37 24.17
N ALA A 121 -6.36 22.68 23.12
CA ALA A 121 -5.99 21.28 22.85
C ALA A 121 -4.48 21.06 22.89
N ARG A 122 -3.70 21.99 22.36
CA ARG A 122 -2.23 21.90 22.36
C ARG A 122 -1.62 21.76 23.76
N LEU A 123 -2.29 22.29 24.81
CA LEU A 123 -1.83 22.25 26.19
C LEU A 123 -2.21 20.93 26.89
N VAL A 124 -3.32 20.31 26.49
CA VAL A 124 -3.91 19.15 27.18
C VAL A 124 -3.75 17.83 26.41
N ALA A 125 -3.48 17.89 25.11
CA ALA A 125 -3.29 16.70 24.29
C ALA A 125 -2.22 15.77 24.88
N PRO A 126 -2.37 14.44 24.77
CA PRO A 126 -1.43 13.47 25.34
C PRO A 126 0.02 13.69 24.90
N PHE A 127 0.21 13.97 23.61
CA PHE A 127 1.54 14.25 23.06
C PHE A 127 1.66 15.72 22.68
N LYS A 128 2.82 16.32 22.99
CA LYS A 128 3.14 17.72 22.69
C LYS A 128 3.95 17.87 21.40
N PRO A 129 4.00 19.04 20.80
CA PRO A 129 4.93 19.29 19.69
C PRO A 129 6.37 18.94 20.07
N ARG A 130 7.06 18.19 19.21
CA ARG A 130 8.44 17.68 19.42
C ARG A 130 8.57 16.65 20.56
N ASP A 131 7.50 16.00 20.93
CA ASP A 131 7.51 14.95 21.94
C ASP A 131 8.38 13.76 21.48
N ALA A 132 9.35 13.36 22.34
CA ALA A 132 10.26 12.27 22.06
C ALA A 132 9.53 10.92 21.93
N ASP A 133 8.52 10.70 22.75
CA ASP A 133 7.73 9.47 22.73
C ASP A 133 6.96 9.33 21.41
N LEU A 134 6.46 10.44 20.86
CA LEU A 134 5.77 10.42 19.56
C LEU A 134 6.73 10.01 18.42
N PHE A 135 7.98 10.50 18.45
CA PHE A 135 9.00 10.06 17.49
C PHE A 135 9.41 8.61 17.69
N ALA A 136 9.53 8.16 18.94
CA ALA A 136 9.82 6.76 19.24
C ALA A 136 8.72 5.82 18.72
N ILE A 137 7.45 6.21 18.89
CA ILE A 137 6.29 5.46 18.37
C ILE A 137 6.36 5.36 16.84
N ILE A 138 6.65 6.45 16.14
CA ILE A 138 6.79 6.45 14.68
C ILE A 138 7.92 5.49 14.26
N GLY A 139 9.10 5.61 14.88
CA GLY A 139 10.25 4.76 14.55
C GLY A 139 10.00 3.27 14.80
N ALA A 140 9.39 2.93 15.95
CA ALA A 140 9.04 1.56 16.27
C ALA A 140 8.00 0.98 15.31
N PHE A 141 7.00 1.77 14.96
CA PHE A 141 5.97 1.34 14.01
C PHE A 141 6.56 1.13 12.60
N ASP A 142 7.41 2.05 12.12
CA ASP A 142 8.06 1.92 10.81
C ASP A 142 8.93 0.65 10.74
N ALA A 143 9.69 0.35 11.79
CA ALA A 143 10.51 -0.85 11.87
C ALA A 143 9.67 -2.14 11.82
N GLN A 144 8.60 -2.20 12.61
CA GLN A 144 7.69 -3.35 12.62
C GLN A 144 6.96 -3.51 11.28
N TYR A 145 6.53 -2.40 10.70
CA TYR A 145 5.83 -2.41 9.42
C TYR A 145 6.74 -2.89 8.29
N ALA A 146 8.01 -2.47 8.29
CA ALA A 146 9.02 -2.92 7.33
C ALA A 146 9.28 -4.43 7.45
N ALA A 147 9.49 -4.94 8.67
CA ALA A 147 9.70 -6.35 8.93
C ALA A 147 8.48 -7.21 8.51
N TRP A 148 7.27 -6.73 8.80
CA TRP A 148 6.04 -7.40 8.37
C TRP A 148 5.90 -7.41 6.84
N ALA A 149 6.20 -6.30 6.17
CA ALA A 149 6.13 -6.20 4.71
C ALA A 149 7.15 -7.11 4.03
N GLU A 150 8.36 -7.24 4.59
CA GLU A 150 9.39 -8.18 4.12
C GLU A 150 8.92 -9.63 4.27
N PHE A 151 8.42 -9.99 5.45
CA PHE A 151 7.85 -11.33 5.70
C PHE A 151 6.71 -11.65 4.71
N GLN A 152 5.76 -10.73 4.55
CA GLN A 152 4.65 -10.91 3.61
C GLN A 152 5.13 -11.11 2.18
N SER A 153 6.10 -10.33 1.74
CA SER A 153 6.68 -10.45 0.40
C SER A 153 7.40 -11.79 0.20
N ALA A 154 8.14 -12.25 1.22
CA ALA A 154 8.80 -13.54 1.19
C ALA A 154 7.80 -14.70 1.12
N MET A 155 6.71 -14.63 1.91
CA MET A 155 5.65 -15.65 1.90
C MET A 155 4.87 -15.64 0.58
N GLU A 156 4.55 -14.47 0.03
CA GLU A 156 3.92 -14.36 -1.29
C GLU A 156 4.80 -15.01 -2.38
N ARG A 157 6.11 -14.73 -2.34
CA ARG A 157 7.08 -15.38 -3.23
C ARG A 157 7.10 -16.90 -3.06
N TYR A 158 7.15 -17.38 -1.83
CA TYR A 158 7.15 -18.82 -1.53
C TYR A 158 5.91 -19.53 -2.11
N TRP A 159 4.72 -18.98 -1.85
CA TRP A 159 3.47 -19.56 -2.33
C TRP A 159 3.32 -19.48 -3.85
N CYS A 160 3.79 -18.43 -4.49
CA CYS A 160 3.86 -18.35 -5.95
C CYS A 160 4.74 -19.44 -6.54
N LEU A 161 5.95 -19.64 -6.00
CA LEU A 161 6.87 -20.65 -6.49
C LEU A 161 6.33 -22.08 -6.28
N ARG A 162 5.71 -22.35 -5.13
CA ARG A 162 5.06 -23.61 -4.83
C ARG A 162 3.91 -23.88 -5.81
N TRP A 163 3.05 -22.89 -6.04
CA TRP A 163 1.97 -22.98 -7.02
C TRP A 163 2.47 -23.26 -8.44
N LEU A 164 3.49 -22.56 -8.91
CA LEU A 164 4.11 -22.79 -10.20
C LEU A 164 4.66 -24.23 -10.33
N LYS A 165 5.32 -24.71 -9.28
CA LYS A 165 5.85 -26.09 -9.22
C LYS A 165 4.75 -27.14 -9.29
N GLN A 166 3.69 -26.99 -8.49
CA GLN A 166 2.56 -27.94 -8.46
C GLN A 166 1.81 -28.01 -9.80
N HIS A 167 1.75 -26.90 -10.54
CA HIS A 167 1.11 -26.84 -11.85
C HIS A 167 2.06 -27.12 -13.02
N ASN A 168 3.32 -27.52 -12.76
CA ASN A 168 4.35 -27.76 -13.77
C ASN A 168 4.55 -26.60 -14.76
N ILE A 169 4.39 -25.34 -14.28
CA ILE A 169 4.54 -24.16 -15.12
C ILE A 169 6.03 -23.82 -15.23
N THR A 170 6.64 -24.19 -16.35
CA THR A 170 8.06 -23.93 -16.65
C THR A 170 8.27 -22.68 -17.51
N ARG A 171 7.22 -22.18 -18.17
CA ARG A 171 7.22 -20.97 -18.99
C ARG A 171 5.98 -20.14 -18.74
N THR A 172 6.13 -18.84 -18.62
CA THR A 172 5.02 -17.91 -18.43
C THR A 172 5.31 -16.57 -19.08
N VAL A 173 4.25 -15.82 -19.34
CA VAL A 173 4.35 -14.43 -19.79
C VAL A 173 4.67 -13.56 -18.59
N ALA A 174 5.58 -12.59 -18.78
CA ALA A 174 5.94 -11.62 -17.77
C ALA A 174 5.94 -10.21 -18.35
N HIS A 175 5.53 -9.25 -17.56
CA HIS A 175 5.56 -7.83 -17.89
C HIS A 175 6.82 -7.20 -17.29
N VAL A 176 7.63 -6.53 -18.11
CA VAL A 176 8.80 -5.80 -17.64
C VAL A 176 8.34 -4.55 -16.88
N LEU A 177 8.79 -4.41 -15.64
CA LEU A 177 8.52 -3.25 -14.79
C LEU A 177 9.64 -2.21 -14.87
N ARG A 178 10.88 -2.67 -14.81
CA ARG A 178 12.12 -1.89 -14.94
C ARG A 178 13.23 -2.84 -15.36
N GLU A 179 14.09 -2.44 -16.27
CA GLU A 179 15.29 -3.16 -16.67
C GLU A 179 15.15 -4.71 -16.61
N ASP A 180 15.64 -5.31 -15.55
CA ASP A 180 15.64 -6.75 -15.27
C ASP A 180 14.48 -7.21 -14.35
N LEU A 181 13.67 -6.29 -13.83
CA LEU A 181 12.57 -6.59 -12.93
C LEU A 181 11.29 -6.89 -13.71
N VAL A 182 10.76 -8.08 -13.53
CA VAL A 182 9.54 -8.52 -14.23
C VAL A 182 8.46 -8.96 -13.24
N ARG A 183 7.22 -8.82 -13.67
CA ARG A 183 6.03 -9.36 -13.00
C ARG A 183 5.41 -10.45 -13.87
N PHE A 184 5.15 -11.60 -13.27
CA PHE A 184 4.47 -12.69 -13.95
C PHE A 184 2.99 -12.33 -14.19
N ALA A 185 2.45 -12.75 -15.35
CA ALA A 185 1.05 -12.48 -15.70
C ALA A 185 0.06 -13.33 -14.89
N ASN A 186 0.46 -14.56 -14.52
CA ASN A 186 -0.42 -15.55 -13.93
C ASN A 186 -0.40 -15.58 -12.39
N CYS A 187 0.55 -14.87 -11.76
CA CYS A 187 0.68 -14.81 -10.32
C CYS A 187 1.33 -13.49 -9.90
N PRO A 188 1.23 -13.07 -8.62
CA PRO A 188 1.77 -11.80 -8.15
C PRO A 188 3.30 -11.76 -8.05
N LEU A 189 3.99 -12.78 -8.56
CA LEU A 189 5.44 -12.89 -8.46
C LEU A 189 6.14 -11.76 -9.22
N VAL A 190 6.94 -11.00 -8.49
CA VAL A 190 7.88 -10.02 -9.04
C VAL A 190 9.29 -10.53 -8.76
N THR A 191 10.10 -10.63 -9.81
CA THR A 191 11.47 -11.16 -9.69
C THR A 191 12.40 -10.50 -10.69
N ARG A 192 13.70 -10.57 -10.40
CA ARG A 192 14.73 -10.18 -11.36
C ARG A 192 15.05 -11.37 -12.24
N ILE A 193 15.21 -11.14 -13.52
CA ILE A 193 15.69 -12.13 -14.48
C ILE A 193 17.15 -11.82 -14.79
N GLY A 194 18.04 -12.79 -14.51
CA GLY A 194 19.46 -12.72 -14.90
C GLY A 194 19.63 -13.12 -16.35
N GLY A 195 20.44 -12.37 -17.09
CA GLY A 195 20.75 -12.64 -18.49
C GLY A 195 19.98 -11.74 -19.47
N ASP A 196 20.40 -11.75 -20.74
CA ASP A 196 19.87 -10.92 -21.82
C ASP A 196 18.35 -11.08 -22.05
N ALA A 197 17.56 -10.49 -21.17
CA ALA A 197 16.09 -10.46 -21.27
C ALA A 197 15.58 -9.59 -22.45
N ARG A 198 16.49 -8.97 -23.21
CA ARG A 198 16.16 -8.15 -24.38
C ARG A 198 15.77 -8.93 -25.63
N ALA A 199 15.97 -10.25 -25.64
CA ALA A 199 15.71 -11.08 -26.83
C ALA A 199 14.23 -11.42 -27.07
N GLY A 200 13.32 -11.12 -26.15
CA GLY A 200 11.89 -11.50 -26.24
C GLY A 200 10.90 -10.35 -26.46
N ALA A 201 11.35 -9.10 -26.47
CA ALA A 201 10.49 -7.95 -26.73
C ALA A 201 10.44 -7.62 -28.22
N ARG A 202 10.00 -8.56 -29.05
CA ARG A 202 9.68 -8.29 -30.46
C ARG A 202 8.17 -8.18 -30.64
N ASP A 203 7.78 -6.97 -31.00
CA ASP A 203 6.72 -6.58 -31.91
C ASP A 203 5.41 -7.37 -31.93
N GLY A 204 4.46 -6.91 -31.11
CA GLY A 204 3.04 -7.01 -31.43
C GLY A 204 2.51 -5.69 -32.01
N GLY A 205 3.23 -5.08 -32.98
CA GLY A 205 2.83 -3.84 -33.64
C GLY A 205 2.95 -3.95 -35.15
N GLY A 206 2.06 -4.74 -35.75
CA GLY A 206 1.88 -4.82 -37.20
C GLY A 206 0.43 -4.65 -37.55
N GLY A 207 -0.08 -3.41 -37.47
CA GLY A 207 -1.30 -3.00 -38.12
C GLY A 207 -1.11 -3.02 -39.62
N GLY A 208 -1.59 -4.07 -40.29
CA GLY A 208 -1.79 -4.08 -41.71
C GLY A 208 -3.07 -3.32 -42.03
N ASP A 209 -2.89 -2.16 -42.63
CA ASP A 209 -3.90 -1.43 -43.36
C ASP A 209 -4.13 -2.14 -44.71
N PRO A 210 -5.32 -2.61 -45.06
CA PRO A 210 -5.66 -2.92 -46.45
C PRO A 210 -6.34 -1.71 -47.10
N GLY A 211 -5.53 -0.90 -47.75
CA GLY A 211 -6.03 0.04 -48.70
C GLY A 211 -6.51 -0.67 -49.96
N ASP A 212 -7.56 -0.09 -50.48
CA ASP A 212 -8.02 -0.02 -51.87
C ASP A 212 -8.30 -1.29 -52.70
N GLY A 213 -9.54 -1.36 -53.10
CA GLY A 213 -10.13 -2.10 -54.19
C GLY A 213 -11.60 -1.72 -54.32
#